data_288661ef38e48bcef2d5767c30b822c4
#
_entry.id   288661ef38e48bcef2d5767c30b822c4
#
_cell.length_a   1.000
_cell.length_b   1.000
_cell.length_c   1.000
_cell.angle_alpha   90.00
_cell.angle_beta   90.00
_cell.angle_gamma   90.00
#
_symmetry.space_group_name_H-M   'P 1'
#
loop_
_entity.id
_entity.type
_entity.pdbx_description
1 polymer ?
#
loop_
_entity_poly.entity_id
_entity_poly.type
_entity_poly.pdbx_seq_one_letter_code
_entity_poly.pdbx_strand_id
1 'polypeptide(L)'
;MKIKISLFVVFLSFSANLLGQTLTDLKLKPKEIPKSYTLSDGNICITPQTCTFYNDIETYANIVGTLKSKSIQSFKSKGDRGSIMYFEFEHVFKGDRFLQGLLWGKNGQPSDEHPEEYLAKGKFLIIWSFRPDSPVKEKSETKIDAILQ
;
A
#
# COMPACT_ATOMS: atom_id res chain seq x y z
N MET A 1 -58.48 20.37 -21.60
CA MET A 1 -57.64 19.18 -21.62
C MET A 1 -56.25 19.59 -21.13
N LYS A 2 -55.88 19.29 -19.88
CA LYS A 2 -54.61 19.68 -19.29
C LYS A 2 -53.65 18.50 -19.45
N ILE A 3 -52.63 18.69 -20.28
CA ILE A 3 -51.55 17.71 -20.45
C ILE A 3 -50.59 17.89 -19.28
N LYS A 4 -50.51 16.89 -18.41
CA LYS A 4 -49.48 16.79 -17.36
C LYS A 4 -48.22 16.21 -18.00
N ILE A 5 -47.20 17.06 -18.20
CA ILE A 5 -45.87 16.62 -18.56
C ILE A 5 -45.21 16.10 -17.28
N SER A 6 -45.09 14.77 -17.17
CA SER A 6 -44.35 14.16 -16.09
C SER A 6 -42.87 14.22 -16.40
N LEU A 7 -42.15 15.08 -15.64
CA LEU A 7 -40.71 15.21 -15.75
C LEU A 7 -40.06 13.97 -15.10
N PHE A 8 -39.62 13.04 -15.94
CA PHE A 8 -38.86 11.86 -15.51
C PHE A 8 -37.42 12.34 -15.22
N VAL A 9 -37.13 12.56 -13.96
CA VAL A 9 -35.75 12.82 -13.53
C VAL A 9 -35.00 11.50 -13.55
N VAL A 10 -34.22 11.29 -14.60
CA VAL A 10 -33.28 10.16 -14.68
C VAL A 10 -32.12 10.48 -13.73
N PHE A 11 -32.11 9.87 -12.57
CA PHE A 11 -30.94 9.79 -11.73
C PHE A 11 -29.90 8.93 -12.45
N LEU A 12 -29.00 9.56 -13.16
CA LEU A 12 -27.74 8.96 -13.60
C LEU A 12 -26.91 8.73 -12.33
N SER A 13 -27.03 7.51 -11.80
CA SER A 13 -26.09 7.02 -10.80
C SER A 13 -24.72 6.98 -11.48
N PHE A 14 -23.89 7.97 -11.20
CA PHE A 14 -22.47 7.89 -11.45
C PHE A 14 -21.92 6.77 -10.56
N SER A 15 -21.94 5.56 -11.06
CA SER A 15 -21.10 4.48 -10.55
C SER A 15 -19.69 4.95 -10.77
N ALA A 16 -19.07 5.52 -9.73
CA ALA A 16 -17.65 5.81 -9.75
C ALA A 16 -16.95 4.52 -10.14
N ASN A 17 -16.35 4.53 -11.32
CA ASN A 17 -15.64 3.40 -11.89
C ASN A 17 -14.55 2.96 -10.92
N LEU A 18 -14.78 1.87 -10.20
CA LEU A 18 -13.77 1.01 -9.58
C LEU A 18 -12.97 0.27 -10.67
N LEU A 19 -12.81 0.86 -11.85
CA LEU A 19 -12.02 0.35 -12.93
C LEU A 19 -10.56 0.57 -12.62
N GLY A 20 -9.95 -0.46 -12.00
CA GLY A 20 -8.56 -0.72 -12.26
C GLY A 20 -7.57 0.23 -11.63
N GLN A 21 -7.68 0.51 -10.31
CA GLN A 21 -6.53 1.01 -9.57
C GLN A 21 -5.38 0.03 -9.73
N THR A 22 -4.21 0.56 -10.05
CA THR A 22 -2.98 -0.20 -10.23
C THR A 22 -1.95 0.18 -9.16
N LEU A 23 -0.91 -0.63 -8.99
CA LEU A 23 0.18 -0.27 -8.10
C LEU A 23 0.84 1.07 -8.46
N THR A 24 0.85 1.43 -9.75
CA THR A 24 1.38 2.72 -10.22
C THR A 24 0.62 3.90 -9.63
N ASP A 25 -0.69 3.78 -9.47
CA ASP A 25 -1.52 4.86 -8.89
C ASP A 25 -1.20 5.09 -7.40
N LEU A 26 -0.80 4.04 -6.70
CA LEU A 26 -0.48 4.08 -5.26
C LEU A 26 0.91 4.66 -4.99
N LYS A 27 1.82 4.58 -5.95
CA LYS A 27 3.22 5.04 -5.80
C LYS A 27 3.30 6.56 -5.70
N LEU A 28 4.24 7.05 -4.90
CA LEU A 28 4.56 8.47 -4.87
C LEU A 28 5.18 8.91 -6.19
N LYS A 29 4.59 9.94 -6.80
CA LYS A 29 5.16 10.60 -7.98
C LYS A 29 6.31 11.51 -7.57
N PRO A 30 7.26 11.83 -8.47
CA PRO A 30 8.41 12.68 -8.12
C PRO A 30 8.05 13.97 -7.40
N LYS A 31 6.98 14.63 -7.82
CA LYS A 31 6.47 15.88 -7.20
C LYS A 31 5.86 15.70 -5.80
N GLU A 32 5.51 14.47 -5.43
CA GLU A 32 4.90 14.13 -4.15
C GLU A 32 5.95 13.72 -3.10
N ILE A 33 7.18 13.44 -3.54
CA ILE A 33 8.30 13.07 -2.67
C ILE A 33 8.77 14.32 -1.91
N PRO A 34 8.90 14.28 -0.58
CA PRO A 34 9.47 15.39 0.18
C PRO A 34 10.85 15.77 -0.33
N LYS A 35 11.13 17.08 -0.43
CA LYS A 35 12.34 17.63 -1.10
C LYS A 35 13.67 17.11 -0.55
N SER A 36 13.71 16.72 0.71
CA SER A 36 14.92 16.19 1.35
C SER A 36 15.22 14.73 1.00
N TYR A 37 14.33 14.06 0.28
CA TYR A 37 14.46 12.66 -0.08
C TYR A 37 14.81 12.46 -1.53
N THR A 38 15.57 11.40 -1.78
CA THR A 38 15.87 10.88 -3.11
C THR A 38 15.45 9.43 -3.21
N LEU A 39 15.04 9.00 -4.41
CA LEU A 39 14.84 7.59 -4.71
C LEU A 39 16.17 6.85 -4.71
N SER A 40 16.17 5.62 -4.23
CA SER A 40 17.32 4.72 -4.23
C SER A 40 17.03 3.50 -5.11
N ASP A 41 18.01 3.02 -5.84
CA ASP A 41 17.86 1.85 -6.71
C ASP A 41 17.83 0.51 -5.94
N GLY A 42 18.32 0.49 -4.69
CA GLY A 42 18.34 -0.71 -3.85
C GLY A 42 17.08 -0.86 -3.00
N ASN A 43 16.82 -2.09 -2.55
CA ASN A 43 15.79 -2.35 -1.55
C ASN A 43 16.30 -1.96 -0.17
N ILE A 44 15.61 -1.06 0.49
CA ILE A 44 15.96 -0.58 1.84
C ILE A 44 14.89 -1.03 2.81
N CYS A 45 15.22 -1.93 3.72
CA CYS A 45 14.30 -2.41 4.75
C CYS A 45 14.87 -2.13 6.13
N ILE A 46 14.02 -1.67 7.04
CA ILE A 46 14.42 -1.45 8.44
C ILE A 46 14.75 -2.80 9.10
N THR A 47 13.96 -3.82 8.81
CA THR A 47 14.23 -5.19 9.25
C THR A 47 14.45 -6.12 8.06
N PRO A 48 15.39 -7.09 8.14
CA PRO A 48 15.71 -7.99 7.03
C PRO A 48 14.53 -8.82 6.55
N GLN A 49 13.66 -9.25 7.45
CA GLN A 49 12.49 -10.09 7.10
C GLN A 49 11.54 -9.40 6.14
N THR A 50 11.43 -8.09 6.18
CA THR A 50 10.55 -7.34 5.27
C THR A 50 11.07 -7.39 3.83
N CYS A 51 12.38 -7.25 3.63
CA CYS A 51 12.99 -7.42 2.31
C CYS A 51 12.89 -8.87 1.82
N THR A 52 13.12 -9.84 2.71
CA THR A 52 12.97 -11.26 2.38
C THR A 52 11.55 -11.56 1.95
N PHE A 53 10.55 -11.06 2.67
CA PHE A 53 9.14 -11.22 2.29
C PHE A 53 8.86 -10.63 0.90
N TYR A 54 9.34 -9.43 0.61
CA TYR A 54 9.17 -8.81 -0.71
C TYR A 54 9.81 -9.66 -1.81
N ASN A 55 11.03 -10.13 -1.60
CA ASN A 55 11.76 -10.89 -2.62
C ASN A 55 11.13 -12.25 -2.88
N ASP A 56 10.69 -12.94 -1.84
CA ASP A 56 10.28 -14.35 -1.88
C ASP A 56 8.76 -14.55 -1.69
N ILE A 57 7.96 -13.49 -1.92
CA ILE A 57 6.52 -13.53 -1.62
C ILE A 57 5.79 -14.68 -2.33
N GLU A 58 6.22 -15.04 -3.51
CA GLU A 58 5.63 -16.11 -4.29
C GLU A 58 5.72 -17.47 -3.56
N THR A 59 6.71 -17.66 -2.69
CA THR A 59 6.84 -18.88 -1.87
C THR A 59 5.75 -18.98 -0.80
N TYR A 60 5.09 -17.87 -0.47
CA TYR A 60 4.01 -17.80 0.51
C TYR A 60 2.60 -17.81 -0.12
N ALA A 61 2.48 -18.12 -1.41
CA ALA A 61 1.22 -18.03 -2.15
C ALA A 61 0.06 -18.80 -1.49
N ASN A 62 0.35 -19.94 -0.86
CA ASN A 62 -0.66 -20.75 -0.15
C ASN A 62 -1.22 -20.05 1.10
N ILE A 63 -0.50 -19.06 1.64
CA ILE A 63 -0.87 -18.32 2.85
C ILE A 63 -1.46 -16.97 2.48
N VAL A 64 -0.77 -16.20 1.65
CA VAL A 64 -1.12 -14.81 1.35
C VAL A 64 -1.95 -14.63 0.08
N GLY A 65 -1.98 -15.64 -0.79
CA GLY A 65 -2.64 -15.61 -2.08
C GLY A 65 -1.68 -15.48 -3.25
N THR A 66 -2.20 -15.68 -4.45
CA THR A 66 -1.42 -15.58 -5.70
C THR A 66 -1.14 -14.13 -6.04
N LEU A 67 0.14 -13.80 -6.17
CA LEU A 67 0.59 -12.46 -6.53
C LEU A 67 0.32 -12.20 -8.02
N LYS A 68 -0.24 -11.02 -8.32
CA LYS A 68 -0.38 -10.50 -9.68
C LYS A 68 0.78 -9.59 -10.06
N SER A 69 1.15 -8.68 -9.18
CA SER A 69 2.29 -7.77 -9.37
C SER A 69 2.83 -7.25 -8.04
N LYS A 70 4.09 -6.84 -8.05
CA LYS A 70 4.73 -6.16 -6.93
C LYS A 70 5.62 -5.03 -7.41
N SER A 71 5.82 -4.04 -6.56
CA SER A 71 6.72 -2.92 -6.80
C SER A 71 7.25 -2.39 -5.48
N ILE A 72 8.43 -1.81 -5.51
CA ILE A 72 9.05 -1.17 -4.36
C ILE A 72 9.53 0.22 -4.73
N GLN A 73 9.40 1.18 -3.81
CA GLN A 73 10.07 2.47 -3.85
C GLN A 73 10.93 2.61 -2.62
N SER A 74 12.22 2.78 -2.81
CA SER A 74 13.17 3.01 -1.72
C SER A 74 13.60 4.46 -1.69
N PHE A 75 13.64 5.03 -0.50
CA PHE A 75 13.90 6.44 -0.26
C PHE A 75 15.03 6.61 0.75
N LYS A 76 15.82 7.65 0.57
CA LYS A 76 16.83 8.06 1.55
C LYS A 76 16.96 9.57 1.62
N SER A 77 17.20 10.04 2.83
CA SER A 77 17.59 11.39 3.17
C SER A 77 18.75 11.35 4.17
N LYS A 78 19.20 12.51 4.63
CA LYS A 78 20.29 12.59 5.60
C LYS A 78 20.02 11.87 6.93
N GLY A 79 18.76 11.83 7.38
CA GLY A 79 18.39 11.27 8.69
C GLY A 79 17.35 10.17 8.65
N ASP A 80 16.88 9.78 7.47
CA ASP A 80 15.84 8.77 7.31
C ASP A 80 16.02 7.96 6.03
N ARG A 81 15.65 6.69 6.08
CA ARG A 81 15.63 5.80 4.93
C ARG A 81 14.61 4.69 5.13
N GLY A 82 14.12 4.16 4.05
CA GLY A 82 13.17 3.06 4.07
C GLY A 82 12.55 2.80 2.72
N SER A 83 11.58 1.91 2.69
CA SER A 83 10.88 1.53 1.46
C SER A 83 9.40 1.42 1.66
N ILE A 84 8.67 1.67 0.59
CA ILE A 84 7.26 1.33 0.45
C ILE A 84 7.18 0.16 -0.51
N MET A 85 6.58 -0.92 -0.06
CA MET A 85 6.36 -2.13 -0.84
C MET A 85 4.90 -2.23 -1.21
N TYR A 86 4.63 -2.49 -2.47
CA TYR A 86 3.29 -2.56 -3.05
C TYR A 86 3.08 -3.95 -3.64
N PHE A 87 1.96 -4.56 -3.29
CA PHE A 87 1.57 -5.88 -3.80
C PHE A 87 0.13 -5.83 -4.28
N GLU A 88 -0.10 -6.39 -5.45
CA GLU A 88 -1.44 -6.67 -5.96
C GLU A 88 -1.60 -8.17 -6.11
N PHE A 89 -2.61 -8.73 -5.48
CA PHE A 89 -2.96 -10.15 -5.58
C PHE A 89 -4.07 -10.36 -6.59
N GLU A 90 -4.23 -11.58 -7.07
CA GLU A 90 -5.33 -11.93 -7.98
C GLU A 90 -6.70 -11.84 -7.28
N HIS A 91 -6.72 -12.12 -5.97
CA HIS A 91 -7.91 -12.08 -5.11
C HIS A 91 -7.63 -11.27 -3.85
N VAL A 92 -8.64 -11.16 -2.98
CA VAL A 92 -8.50 -10.49 -1.67
C VAL A 92 -7.35 -11.10 -0.88
N PHE A 93 -6.47 -10.24 -0.35
CA PHE A 93 -5.36 -10.65 0.52
C PHE A 93 -5.89 -11.33 1.79
N LYS A 94 -5.29 -12.45 2.18
CA LYS A 94 -5.73 -13.26 3.33
C LYS A 94 -4.65 -13.52 4.38
N GLY A 95 -3.50 -12.90 4.22
CA GLY A 95 -2.32 -13.19 5.01
C GLY A 95 -2.13 -12.35 6.28
N ASP A 96 -3.15 -11.64 6.80
CA ASP A 96 -2.99 -10.70 7.91
C ASP A 96 -2.30 -11.31 9.13
N ARG A 97 -2.79 -12.45 9.62
CA ARG A 97 -2.21 -13.10 10.79
C ARG A 97 -0.76 -13.53 10.56
N PHE A 98 -0.48 -14.05 9.39
CA PHE A 98 0.89 -14.43 9.00
C PHE A 98 1.80 -13.21 8.95
N LEU A 99 1.34 -12.13 8.30
CA LEU A 99 2.11 -10.90 8.14
C LEU A 99 2.38 -10.22 9.49
N GLN A 100 1.39 -10.17 10.37
CA GLN A 100 1.58 -9.65 11.73
C GLN A 100 2.66 -10.41 12.49
N GLY A 101 2.65 -11.74 12.41
CA GLY A 101 3.68 -12.58 13.00
C GLY A 101 5.06 -12.34 12.37
N LEU A 102 5.12 -12.16 11.07
CA LEU A 102 6.36 -11.87 10.35
C LEU A 102 6.97 -10.52 10.71
N LEU A 103 6.13 -9.47 10.72
CA LEU A 103 6.58 -8.10 10.97
C LEU A 103 6.84 -7.82 12.45
N TRP A 104 5.99 -8.31 13.34
CA TRP A 104 5.94 -7.89 14.75
C TRP A 104 6.16 -9.03 15.74
N GLY A 105 6.30 -10.24 15.26
CA GLY A 105 6.48 -11.42 16.13
C GLY A 105 5.31 -11.62 17.10
N LYS A 106 5.63 -11.99 18.33
CA LYS A 106 4.63 -12.28 19.38
C LYS A 106 3.86 -11.06 19.86
N ASN A 107 4.40 -9.85 19.65
CA ASN A 107 3.77 -8.60 20.11
C ASN A 107 2.49 -8.26 19.33
N GLY A 108 2.39 -8.70 18.06
CA GLY A 108 1.24 -8.48 17.21
C GLY A 108 0.95 -7.01 16.85
N GLN A 109 1.89 -6.11 17.11
CA GLN A 109 1.82 -4.68 16.86
C GLN A 109 3.22 -4.09 16.66
N PRO A 110 3.35 -2.93 15.98
CA PRO A 110 4.64 -2.25 15.82
C PRO A 110 5.34 -1.93 17.14
N SER A 111 6.66 -1.95 17.11
CA SER A 111 7.55 -1.59 18.21
C SER A 111 8.77 -0.82 17.70
N ASP A 112 9.62 -0.32 18.58
CA ASP A 112 10.85 0.38 18.17
C ASP A 112 11.81 -0.53 17.39
N GLU A 113 11.82 -1.82 17.69
CA GLU A 113 12.64 -2.82 17.00
C GLU A 113 12.01 -3.29 15.68
N HIS A 114 10.68 -3.24 15.59
CA HIS A 114 9.89 -3.65 14.44
C HIS A 114 8.86 -2.58 14.09
N PRO A 115 9.32 -1.44 13.53
CA PRO A 115 8.45 -0.28 13.30
C PRO A 115 7.60 -0.38 12.02
N GLU A 116 7.76 -1.43 11.25
CA GLU A 116 7.01 -1.62 10.01
C GLU A 116 5.51 -1.59 10.27
N GLU A 117 4.79 -1.00 9.34
CA GLU A 117 3.34 -0.99 9.30
C GLU A 117 2.83 -1.45 7.95
N TYR A 118 1.60 -1.89 7.88
CA TYR A 118 0.99 -2.30 6.63
C TYR A 118 -0.49 -1.92 6.56
N LEU A 119 -0.97 -1.83 5.33
CA LEU A 119 -2.39 -1.74 5.00
C LEU A 119 -2.73 -2.86 4.03
N ALA A 120 -3.72 -3.68 4.38
CA ALA A 120 -4.32 -4.64 3.47
C ALA A 120 -5.75 -4.19 3.16
N LYS A 121 -6.05 -3.94 1.90
CA LYS A 121 -7.39 -3.55 1.45
C LYS A 121 -7.74 -4.18 0.10
N GLY A 122 -8.76 -5.04 0.13
CA GLY A 122 -9.12 -5.83 -1.03
C GLY A 122 -7.95 -6.69 -1.50
N LYS A 123 -7.56 -6.55 -2.75
CA LYS A 123 -6.43 -7.26 -3.36
C LYS A 123 -5.07 -6.56 -3.18
N PHE A 124 -5.04 -5.42 -2.52
CA PHE A 124 -3.82 -4.65 -2.31
C PHE A 124 -3.25 -4.85 -0.91
N LEU A 125 -1.93 -4.98 -0.86
CA LEU A 125 -1.14 -4.94 0.37
C LEU A 125 -0.04 -3.91 0.18
N ILE A 126 0.09 -3.00 1.14
CA ILE A 126 1.16 -2.03 1.20
C ILE A 126 1.90 -2.21 2.52
N ILE A 127 3.22 -2.27 2.46
CA ILE A 127 4.08 -2.34 3.65
C ILE A 127 4.99 -1.12 3.65
N TRP A 128 5.01 -0.40 4.75
CA TRP A 128 5.93 0.70 5.00
C TRP A 128 7.04 0.23 5.93
N SER A 129 8.26 0.10 5.39
CA SER A 129 9.46 -0.21 6.16
C SER A 129 10.21 1.09 6.43
N PHE A 130 9.73 1.85 7.41
CA PHE A 130 10.24 3.14 7.85
C PHE A 130 10.17 3.27 9.35
N ARG A 131 10.88 4.27 9.89
CA ARG A 131 10.61 4.75 11.25
C ARG A 131 9.21 5.37 11.33
N PRO A 132 8.56 5.35 12.50
CA PRO A 132 7.17 5.82 12.65
C PRO A 132 6.95 7.27 12.22
N ASP A 133 7.94 8.13 12.41
CA ASP A 133 7.91 9.58 12.14
C ASP A 133 8.42 9.99 10.75
N SER A 134 8.58 9.03 9.83
CA SER A 134 9.04 9.30 8.48
C SER A 134 8.05 10.17 7.68
N PRO A 135 8.47 11.33 7.15
CA PRO A 135 7.62 12.16 6.30
C PRO A 135 7.18 11.48 5.00
N VAL A 136 8.02 10.60 4.45
CA VAL A 136 7.67 9.82 3.24
C VAL A 136 6.54 8.84 3.55
N LYS A 137 6.62 8.14 4.68
CA LYS A 137 5.57 7.24 5.15
C LYS A 137 4.24 7.98 5.27
N GLU A 138 4.20 9.07 6.01
CA GLU A 138 3.01 9.89 6.22
C GLU A 138 2.40 10.36 4.89
N LYS A 139 3.23 10.84 3.97
CA LYS A 139 2.78 11.27 2.64
C LYS A 139 2.16 10.13 1.84
N SER A 140 2.77 8.96 1.89
CA SER A 140 2.28 7.75 1.23
C SER A 140 0.97 7.27 1.85
N GLU A 141 0.87 7.21 3.16
CA GLU A 141 -0.36 6.82 3.87
C GLU A 141 -1.54 7.71 3.47
N THR A 142 -1.35 9.02 3.52
CA THR A 142 -2.38 10.00 3.12
C THR A 142 -2.87 9.78 1.69
N LYS A 143 -1.94 9.56 0.76
CA LYS A 143 -2.28 9.29 -0.64
C LYS A 143 -3.04 7.98 -0.82
N ILE A 144 -2.57 6.91 -0.20
CA ILE A 144 -3.14 5.58 -0.33
C ILE A 144 -4.53 5.52 0.30
N ASP A 145 -4.71 6.12 1.47
CA ASP A 145 -6.02 6.22 2.11
C ASP A 145 -7.04 6.95 1.24
N ALA A 146 -6.64 8.01 0.55
CA ALA A 146 -7.50 8.74 -0.38
C ALA A 146 -7.91 7.90 -1.60
N ILE A 147 -7.02 7.02 -2.09
CA ILE A 147 -7.25 6.20 -3.28
C ILE A 147 -8.03 4.92 -2.95
N LEU A 148 -7.72 4.27 -1.83
CA LEU A 148 -8.29 2.97 -1.45
C LEU A 148 -9.49 3.05 -0.51
N GLN A 149 -10.13 4.17 -0.44
CA GLN A 149 -11.34 4.35 0.39
C GLN A 149 -12.43 3.33 0.12
#